data_5d63a825cc3fd1c12551a564930397ba
#
_entry.id   5d63a825cc3fd1c12551a564930397ba
#
_cell.length_a   1.000
_cell.length_b   1.000
_cell.length_c   1.000
_cell.angle_alpha   90.00
_cell.angle_beta   90.00
_cell.angle_gamma   90.00
#
_symmetry.space_group_name_H-M   'P 1'
#
loop_
_entity.id
_entity.type
_entity.pdbx_description
1 polymer ?
#
loop_
_entity_poly.entity_id
_entity_poly.type
_entity_poly.pdbx_seq_one_letter_code
_entity_poly.pdbx_strand_id
1 'polypeptide(L)'
;MIAYVSILSVLLLLVLAVVCVDAWRFLGTLAGRFHIGRWQDRRAWQEALARTASSWTRRMPAVPRRDQGRRILWEMARGTYADAAIQGWQAAGLFLGLHAYAADRKDEALKEKLRRSLEEHELVRNCLAVPEPERWEADRLLLDYAVLEAGCRGADQVAEASAALLESLRTGAGTLAYRRRQPGVRYVDAIGLSCPLAAACAARTGKGEYWNLAVKQVEEYDMALLPGSSFPAHGFEMERGYPLGLYDWSRGLGWYALGLCELYR
;
A
#
# COMPACT_ATOMS: atom_id res chain seq x y z
N MET A 1 -33.71 -26.14 38.23
CA MET A 1 -33.20 -26.99 37.14
C MET A 1 -33.53 -26.40 35.78
N ILE A 2 -34.74 -26.05 35.40
CA ILE A 2 -35.13 -25.48 34.11
C ILE A 2 -34.39 -24.16 33.80
N ALA A 3 -34.30 -23.22 34.76
CA ALA A 3 -33.61 -21.94 34.58
C ALA A 3 -32.10 -22.11 34.26
N TYR A 4 -31.43 -23.05 34.90
CA TYR A 4 -30.01 -23.34 34.63
C TYR A 4 -29.82 -23.92 33.22
N VAL A 5 -30.71 -24.84 32.78
CA VAL A 5 -30.66 -25.40 31.44
C VAL A 5 -30.88 -24.31 30.38
N SER A 6 -31.80 -23.37 30.62
CA SER A 6 -32.06 -22.25 29.72
C SER A 6 -30.88 -21.31 29.62
N ILE A 7 -30.23 -20.95 30.71
CA ILE A 7 -29.04 -20.12 30.71
C ILE A 7 -27.89 -20.78 29.97
N LEU A 8 -27.67 -22.08 30.23
CA LEU A 8 -26.59 -22.82 29.55
C LEU A 8 -26.83 -22.93 28.06
N SER A 9 -28.09 -23.13 27.64
CA SER A 9 -28.46 -23.16 26.22
C SER A 9 -28.25 -21.85 25.53
N VAL A 10 -28.57 -20.70 26.18
CA VAL A 10 -28.32 -19.37 25.64
C VAL A 10 -26.81 -19.12 25.49
N LEU A 11 -26.02 -19.45 26.48
CA LEU A 11 -24.56 -19.32 26.44
C LEU A 11 -23.97 -20.19 25.30
N LEU A 12 -24.42 -21.41 25.16
CA LEU A 12 -23.99 -22.31 24.10
C LEU A 12 -24.33 -21.74 22.70
N LEU A 13 -25.53 -21.21 22.52
CA LEU A 13 -25.95 -20.57 21.28
C LEU A 13 -25.09 -19.33 20.94
N LEU A 14 -24.76 -18.51 21.94
CA LEU A 14 -23.87 -17.36 21.75
C LEU A 14 -22.47 -17.81 21.32
N VAL A 15 -21.90 -18.81 21.97
CA VAL A 15 -20.60 -19.37 21.60
C VAL A 15 -20.63 -19.94 20.18
N LEU A 16 -21.67 -20.69 19.84
CA LEU A 16 -21.85 -21.24 18.48
C LEU A 16 -21.97 -20.12 17.44
N ALA A 17 -22.72 -19.07 17.73
CA ALA A 17 -22.84 -17.92 16.81
C ALA A 17 -21.48 -17.24 16.55
N VAL A 18 -20.67 -17.04 17.59
CA VAL A 18 -19.31 -16.49 17.48
C VAL A 18 -18.42 -17.39 16.61
N VAL A 19 -18.43 -18.71 16.91
CA VAL A 19 -17.64 -19.69 16.15
C VAL A 19 -18.09 -19.76 14.69
N CYS A 20 -19.39 -19.74 14.42
CA CYS A 20 -19.93 -19.77 13.07
C CYS A 20 -19.52 -18.54 12.25
N VAL A 21 -19.56 -17.33 12.83
CA VAL A 21 -19.15 -16.10 12.14
C VAL A 21 -17.65 -16.12 11.82
N ASP A 22 -16.81 -16.52 12.78
CA ASP A 22 -15.37 -16.61 12.58
C ASP A 22 -15.00 -17.71 11.57
N ALA A 23 -15.67 -18.87 11.63
CA ALA A 23 -15.51 -19.95 10.66
C ALA A 23 -15.92 -19.52 9.25
N TRP A 24 -17.05 -18.82 9.11
CA TRP A 24 -17.53 -18.33 7.81
C TRP A 24 -16.51 -17.38 7.15
N ARG A 25 -15.98 -16.44 7.91
CA ARG A 25 -14.94 -15.51 7.41
C ARG A 25 -13.65 -16.25 7.05
N PHE A 26 -13.23 -17.19 7.87
CA PHE A 26 -12.06 -18.02 7.58
C PHE A 26 -12.25 -18.84 6.31
N LEU A 27 -13.40 -19.50 6.14
CA LEU A 27 -13.73 -20.28 4.95
C LEU A 27 -13.82 -19.40 3.70
N GLY A 28 -14.37 -18.18 3.80
CA GLY A 28 -14.41 -17.23 2.70
C GLY A 28 -13.00 -16.81 2.26
N THR A 29 -12.09 -16.54 3.20
CA THR A 29 -10.69 -16.23 2.91
C THR A 29 -9.98 -17.44 2.29
N LEU A 30 -10.21 -18.64 2.81
CA LEU A 30 -9.64 -19.88 2.30
C LEU A 30 -10.13 -20.17 0.87
N ALA A 31 -11.45 -20.05 0.63
CA ALA A 31 -12.04 -20.23 -0.70
C ALA A 31 -11.45 -19.23 -1.72
N GLY A 32 -11.25 -17.95 -1.32
CA GLY A 32 -10.58 -16.96 -2.16
C GLY A 32 -9.16 -17.38 -2.53
N ARG A 33 -8.41 -17.94 -1.58
CA ARG A 33 -7.03 -18.42 -1.83
C ARG A 33 -6.98 -19.64 -2.74
N PHE A 34 -7.99 -20.51 -2.73
CA PHE A 34 -8.06 -21.64 -3.67
C PHE A 34 -8.26 -21.24 -5.12
N HIS A 35 -8.77 -20.06 -5.38
CA HIS A 35 -8.92 -19.53 -6.74
C HIS A 35 -7.62 -18.96 -7.32
N ILE A 36 -6.69 -18.56 -6.47
CA ILE A 36 -5.40 -18.03 -6.91
C ILE A 36 -4.58 -19.17 -7.53
N GLY A 37 -4.17 -18.99 -8.79
CA GLY A 37 -3.33 -19.98 -9.50
C GLY A 37 -4.09 -21.08 -10.30
N ARG A 38 -5.40 -21.08 -10.32
CA ARG A 38 -6.20 -22.01 -11.15
C ARG A 38 -6.52 -21.52 -12.55
N TRP A 39 -5.96 -20.40 -12.93
CA TRP A 39 -6.16 -19.80 -14.25
C TRP A 39 -5.24 -20.44 -15.27
N GLN A 40 -5.80 -21.02 -16.31
CA GLN A 40 -5.06 -21.59 -17.45
C GLN A 40 -4.69 -20.52 -18.49
N ASP A 41 -5.49 -19.47 -18.57
CA ASP A 41 -5.28 -18.34 -19.47
C ASP A 41 -4.98 -17.05 -18.68
N ARG A 42 -3.78 -16.50 -18.94
CA ARG A 42 -3.31 -15.26 -18.32
C ARG A 42 -4.25 -14.08 -18.64
N ARG A 43 -4.78 -14.01 -19.86
CA ARG A 43 -5.65 -12.93 -20.27
C ARG A 43 -6.98 -12.96 -19.53
N ALA A 44 -7.61 -14.12 -19.43
CA ALA A 44 -8.84 -14.32 -18.67
C ALA A 44 -8.65 -13.97 -17.19
N TRP A 45 -7.49 -14.32 -16.62
CA TRP A 45 -7.11 -13.94 -15.27
C TRP A 45 -7.01 -12.43 -15.09
N GLN A 46 -6.27 -11.73 -15.97
CA GLN A 46 -6.14 -10.27 -15.93
C GLN A 46 -7.51 -9.57 -16.04
N GLU A 47 -8.38 -10.04 -16.94
CA GLU A 47 -9.72 -9.50 -17.12
C GLU A 47 -10.61 -9.69 -15.89
N ALA A 48 -10.52 -10.85 -15.23
CA ALA A 48 -11.25 -11.11 -14.00
C ALA A 48 -10.75 -10.23 -12.84
N LEU A 49 -9.42 -10.06 -12.72
CA LEU A 49 -8.83 -9.15 -11.74
C LEU A 49 -9.26 -7.71 -12.00
N ALA A 50 -9.18 -7.23 -13.24
CA ALA A 50 -9.56 -5.87 -13.60
C ALA A 50 -11.04 -5.59 -13.34
N ARG A 51 -11.95 -6.54 -13.61
CA ARG A 51 -13.37 -6.41 -13.26
C ARG A 51 -13.59 -6.26 -11.76
N THR A 52 -12.97 -7.12 -10.97
CA THR A 52 -13.07 -7.06 -9.51
C THR A 52 -12.48 -5.76 -8.97
N ALA A 53 -11.27 -5.42 -9.38
CA ALA A 53 -10.59 -4.20 -8.98
C ALA A 53 -11.37 -2.94 -9.38
N SER A 54 -11.99 -2.91 -10.58
CA SER A 54 -12.84 -1.79 -11.02
C SER A 54 -14.09 -1.61 -10.17
N SER A 55 -14.60 -2.66 -9.55
CA SER A 55 -15.72 -2.53 -8.59
C SER A 55 -15.28 -1.84 -7.31
N TRP A 56 -14.03 -2.04 -6.90
CA TRP A 56 -13.45 -1.46 -5.69
C TRP A 56 -13.14 0.04 -5.81
N THR A 57 -13.00 0.58 -7.01
CA THR A 57 -12.78 2.03 -7.19
C THR A 57 -13.93 2.88 -6.63
N ARG A 58 -15.15 2.33 -6.55
CA ARG A 58 -16.32 3.01 -5.95
C ARG A 58 -16.42 2.79 -4.45
N ARG A 59 -16.07 1.61 -3.99
CA ARG A 59 -16.12 1.21 -2.58
C ARG A 59 -15.00 0.23 -2.30
N MET A 60 -13.91 0.75 -1.76
CA MET A 60 -12.79 -0.10 -1.39
C MET A 60 -13.16 -1.06 -0.28
N PRO A 61 -12.70 -2.32 -0.35
CA PRO A 61 -12.94 -3.28 0.72
C PRO A 61 -12.22 -2.83 1.99
N ALA A 62 -12.87 -2.95 3.14
CA ALA A 62 -12.21 -2.74 4.42
C ALA A 62 -11.14 -3.84 4.61
N VAL A 63 -9.92 -3.43 4.96
CA VAL A 63 -8.82 -4.35 5.24
C VAL A 63 -8.55 -4.33 6.75
N PRO A 64 -8.68 -5.45 7.46
CA PRO A 64 -8.37 -5.49 8.89
C PRO A 64 -6.90 -5.16 9.13
N ARG A 65 -6.61 -4.35 10.15
CA ARG A 65 -5.24 -3.93 10.48
C ARG A 65 -4.30 -5.04 10.90
N ARG A 66 -4.83 -6.22 11.24
CA ARG A 66 -4.06 -7.35 11.73
C ARG A 66 -4.27 -8.57 10.83
N ASP A 67 -3.17 -9.22 10.46
CA ASP A 67 -3.18 -10.49 9.73
C ASP A 67 -3.78 -11.67 10.52
N GLN A 68 -4.10 -11.46 11.79
CA GLN A 68 -4.65 -12.48 12.70
C GLN A 68 -6.17 -12.49 12.71
N GLY A 69 -6.80 -12.50 11.56
CA GLY A 69 -8.26 -12.50 11.40
C GLY A 69 -9.02 -13.74 11.90
N ARG A 70 -8.45 -14.51 12.85
CA ARG A 70 -9.03 -15.76 13.34
C ARG A 70 -10.03 -15.59 14.48
N ARG A 71 -10.16 -14.39 15.09
CA ARG A 71 -11.01 -14.15 16.27
C ARG A 71 -11.59 -12.74 16.27
N ILE A 72 -12.21 -12.35 15.17
CA ILE A 72 -12.70 -10.98 14.96
C ILE A 72 -13.69 -10.54 16.03
N LEU A 73 -14.68 -11.38 16.34
CA LEU A 73 -15.69 -11.05 17.34
C LEU A 73 -15.08 -10.92 18.74
N TRP A 74 -14.10 -11.74 19.08
CA TRP A 74 -13.38 -11.65 20.32
C TRP A 74 -12.56 -10.36 20.43
N GLU A 75 -11.89 -9.96 19.35
CA GLU A 75 -11.15 -8.69 19.28
C GLU A 75 -12.08 -7.48 19.34
N MET A 76 -13.24 -7.55 18.66
CA MET A 76 -14.29 -6.53 18.77
C MET A 76 -14.82 -6.39 20.20
N ALA A 77 -15.09 -7.49 20.87
CA ALA A 77 -15.57 -7.51 22.26
C ALA A 77 -14.52 -6.91 23.23
N ARG A 78 -13.24 -7.07 22.93
CA ARG A 78 -12.14 -6.49 23.72
C ARG A 78 -11.80 -5.04 23.34
N GLY A 79 -12.47 -4.48 22.34
CA GLY A 79 -12.15 -3.15 21.81
C GLY A 79 -10.78 -3.06 21.13
N THR A 80 -10.16 -4.20 20.79
CA THR A 80 -8.85 -4.25 20.12
C THR A 80 -8.97 -4.36 18.61
N TYR A 81 -10.18 -4.66 18.10
CA TYR A 81 -10.48 -4.66 16.68
C TYR A 81 -10.76 -3.23 16.24
N ALA A 82 -9.87 -2.70 15.41
CA ALA A 82 -10.11 -1.47 14.69
C ALA A 82 -10.29 -1.79 13.21
N ASP A 83 -11.43 -1.43 12.65
CA ASP A 83 -11.58 -1.39 11.19
C ASP A 83 -10.47 -0.48 10.64
N ALA A 84 -9.58 -1.04 9.84
CA ALA A 84 -8.58 -0.23 9.19
C ALA A 84 -9.26 0.52 8.06
N ALA A 85 -9.21 1.82 8.12
CA ALA A 85 -9.34 2.64 6.93
C ALA A 85 -8.28 2.16 5.92
N ILE A 86 -8.62 2.10 4.64
CA ILE A 86 -7.66 1.83 3.58
C ILE A 86 -6.58 2.90 3.63
N GLN A 87 -5.33 2.46 3.67
CA GLN A 87 -4.18 3.36 3.64
C GLN A 87 -3.95 3.88 2.21
N GLY A 88 -3.35 5.06 2.07
CA GLY A 88 -3.10 5.69 0.78
C GLY A 88 -2.38 4.79 -0.22
N TRP A 89 -1.37 4.01 0.22
CA TRP A 89 -0.64 3.09 -0.64
C TRP A 89 -1.49 1.93 -1.19
N GLN A 90 -2.52 1.48 -0.44
CA GLN A 90 -3.43 0.44 -0.92
C GLN A 90 -4.35 0.98 -2.02
N ALA A 91 -4.84 2.20 -1.85
CA ALA A 91 -5.60 2.90 -2.88
C ALA A 91 -4.72 3.14 -4.12
N ALA A 92 -3.49 3.62 -3.93
CA ALA A 92 -2.54 3.83 -5.00
C ALA A 92 -2.29 2.54 -5.81
N GLY A 93 -2.02 1.42 -5.14
CA GLY A 93 -1.80 0.14 -5.81
C GLY A 93 -2.98 -0.31 -6.66
N LEU A 94 -4.22 -0.08 -6.20
CA LEU A 94 -5.43 -0.35 -6.96
C LEU A 94 -5.50 0.50 -8.24
N PHE A 95 -5.33 1.82 -8.10
CA PHE A 95 -5.44 2.74 -9.24
C PHE A 95 -4.29 2.58 -10.23
N LEU A 96 -3.04 2.44 -9.77
CA LEU A 96 -1.87 2.21 -10.63
C LEU A 96 -2.00 0.90 -11.41
N GLY A 97 -2.40 -0.19 -10.76
CA GLY A 97 -2.61 -1.47 -11.41
C GLY A 97 -3.70 -1.43 -12.48
N LEU A 98 -4.83 -0.76 -12.20
CA LEU A 98 -5.90 -0.58 -13.18
C LEU A 98 -5.49 0.37 -14.32
N HIS A 99 -4.74 1.42 -14.02
CA HIS A 99 -4.22 2.35 -15.03
C HIS A 99 -3.24 1.64 -15.97
N ALA A 100 -2.31 0.84 -15.45
CA ALA A 100 -1.41 0.03 -16.24
C ALA A 100 -2.17 -0.98 -17.14
N TYR A 101 -3.20 -1.64 -16.59
CA TYR A 101 -4.08 -2.53 -17.37
C TYR A 101 -4.80 -1.79 -18.49
N ALA A 102 -5.36 -0.60 -18.23
CA ALA A 102 -6.02 0.22 -19.23
C ALA A 102 -5.05 0.70 -20.31
N ALA A 103 -3.81 1.02 -19.93
CA ALA A 103 -2.75 1.41 -20.88
C ALA A 103 -2.37 0.26 -21.82
N ASP A 104 -2.16 -0.96 -21.28
CA ASP A 104 -1.87 -2.18 -22.04
C ASP A 104 -2.98 -2.48 -23.07
N ARG A 105 -4.23 -2.23 -22.69
CA ARG A 105 -5.42 -2.45 -23.55
C ARG A 105 -5.76 -1.26 -24.44
N LYS A 106 -5.07 -0.14 -24.32
CA LYS A 106 -5.41 1.13 -24.99
C LYS A 106 -6.86 1.55 -24.74
N ASP A 107 -7.35 1.28 -23.52
CA ASP A 107 -8.72 1.58 -23.10
C ASP A 107 -8.79 2.98 -22.48
N GLU A 108 -8.96 3.98 -23.33
CA GLU A 108 -9.05 5.38 -22.91
C GLU A 108 -10.31 5.67 -22.09
N ALA A 109 -11.41 4.93 -22.30
CA ALA A 109 -12.63 5.08 -21.53
C ALA A 109 -12.42 4.62 -20.07
N LEU A 110 -11.70 3.51 -19.88
CA LEU A 110 -11.33 3.04 -18.55
C LEU A 110 -10.34 4.00 -17.87
N LYS A 111 -9.35 4.53 -18.58
CA LYS A 111 -8.42 5.53 -18.04
C LYS A 111 -9.16 6.76 -17.52
N GLU A 112 -10.07 7.31 -18.33
CA GLU A 112 -10.86 8.48 -17.96
C GLU A 112 -11.78 8.20 -16.75
N LYS A 113 -12.40 7.02 -16.70
CA LYS A 113 -13.20 6.59 -15.56
C LYS A 113 -12.35 6.49 -14.28
N LEU A 114 -11.14 5.93 -14.38
CA LEU A 114 -10.22 5.80 -13.24
C LEU A 114 -9.76 7.18 -12.76
N ARG A 115 -9.42 8.08 -13.68
CA ARG A 115 -9.03 9.45 -13.36
C ARG A 115 -10.13 10.17 -12.55
N ARG A 116 -11.38 10.13 -13.02
CA ARG A 116 -12.52 10.73 -12.30
C ARG A 116 -12.73 10.08 -10.94
N SER A 117 -12.67 8.74 -10.88
CA SER A 117 -12.85 8.02 -9.61
C SER A 117 -11.74 8.37 -8.60
N LEU A 118 -10.51 8.57 -9.06
CA LEU A 118 -9.39 8.98 -8.21
C LEU A 118 -9.56 10.42 -7.73
N GLU A 119 -10.00 11.35 -8.58
CA GLU A 119 -10.30 12.73 -8.22
C GLU A 119 -11.42 12.84 -7.17
N GLU A 120 -12.40 11.94 -7.22
CA GLU A 120 -13.52 11.88 -6.27
C GLU A 120 -13.16 11.16 -4.97
N HIS A 121 -12.03 10.45 -4.94
CA HIS A 121 -11.65 9.64 -3.80
C HIS A 121 -11.32 10.51 -2.59
N GLU A 122 -11.88 10.18 -1.42
CA GLU A 122 -11.72 10.98 -0.20
C GLU A 122 -10.25 11.17 0.21
N LEU A 123 -9.42 10.14 0.05
CA LEU A 123 -7.99 10.23 0.33
C LEU A 123 -7.29 11.25 -0.58
N VAL A 124 -7.68 11.37 -1.85
CA VAL A 124 -7.13 12.36 -2.78
C VAL A 124 -7.62 13.76 -2.44
N ARG A 125 -8.89 13.93 -2.10
CA ARG A 125 -9.41 15.23 -1.63
C ARG A 125 -8.67 15.70 -0.38
N ASN A 126 -8.42 14.80 0.57
CA ASN A 126 -7.65 15.10 1.77
C ASN A 126 -6.15 15.31 1.49
N CYS A 127 -5.63 14.78 0.38
CA CYS A 127 -4.27 15.05 -0.09
C CYS A 127 -4.12 16.49 -0.63
N LEU A 128 -5.16 17.03 -1.25
CA LEU A 128 -5.18 18.41 -1.72
C LEU A 128 -5.39 19.43 -0.57
N ALA A 129 -6.01 18.99 0.54
CA ALA A 129 -6.02 19.73 1.79
C ALA A 129 -4.68 19.51 2.51
N VAL A 130 -4.04 20.59 2.96
CA VAL A 130 -2.73 20.57 3.64
C VAL A 130 -2.63 19.40 4.62
N PRO A 131 -1.65 18.51 4.49
CA PRO A 131 -1.59 17.31 5.33
C PRO A 131 -1.28 17.66 6.77
N GLU A 132 -1.90 16.97 7.71
CA GLU A 132 -1.33 16.84 9.04
C GLU A 132 0.03 16.13 8.91
N PRO A 133 1.14 16.80 9.18
CA PRO A 133 2.47 16.35 8.78
C PRO A 133 2.94 15.05 9.45
N GLU A 134 2.26 14.60 10.50
CA GLU A 134 2.78 13.56 11.39
C GLU A 134 2.20 12.16 11.16
N ARG A 135 1.10 12.04 10.41
CA ARG A 135 0.33 10.79 10.38
C ARG A 135 0.55 9.90 9.15
N TRP A 136 1.00 10.50 8.03
CA TRP A 136 0.96 9.82 6.73
C TRP A 136 2.25 9.95 5.91
N GLU A 137 3.31 10.39 6.47
CA GLU A 137 4.63 10.63 5.88
C GLU A 137 4.86 9.89 4.52
N ALA A 138 5.77 8.92 4.46
CA ALA A 138 6.07 8.22 3.21
C ALA A 138 4.88 7.42 2.63
N ASP A 139 3.93 6.96 3.46
CA ASP A 139 2.77 6.18 3.01
C ASP A 139 1.86 6.92 2.02
N ARG A 140 1.91 8.24 2.01
CA ARG A 140 1.14 9.08 1.10
C ARG A 140 1.77 9.17 -0.28
N LEU A 141 3.10 9.12 -0.38
CA LEU A 141 3.84 9.43 -1.61
C LEU A 141 3.40 8.59 -2.82
N LEU A 142 3.06 7.32 -2.61
CA LEU A 142 2.59 6.47 -3.69
C LEU A 142 1.20 6.87 -4.22
N LEU A 143 0.33 7.41 -3.35
CA LEU A 143 -0.98 7.92 -3.80
C LEU A 143 -0.80 9.21 -4.61
N ASP A 144 0.08 10.08 -4.17
CA ASP A 144 0.44 11.28 -4.91
C ASP A 144 1.00 10.91 -6.30
N TYR A 145 1.85 9.88 -6.38
CA TYR A 145 2.32 9.33 -7.64
C TYR A 145 1.16 8.85 -8.55
N ALA A 146 0.20 8.12 -7.99
CA ALA A 146 -0.96 7.67 -8.75
C ALA A 146 -1.80 8.84 -9.32
N VAL A 147 -1.89 9.95 -8.59
CA VAL A 147 -2.55 11.19 -9.04
C VAL A 147 -1.79 11.81 -10.22
N LEU A 148 -0.45 11.84 -10.15
CA LEU A 148 0.39 12.35 -11.23
C LEU A 148 0.29 11.50 -12.50
N GLU A 149 0.39 10.18 -12.37
CA GLU A 149 0.30 9.23 -13.49
C GLU A 149 -1.08 9.24 -14.16
N ALA A 150 -2.15 9.37 -13.40
CA ALA A 150 -3.50 9.46 -13.94
C ALA A 150 -3.82 10.81 -14.60
N GLY A 151 -2.96 11.82 -14.47
CA GLY A 151 -3.19 13.16 -15.01
C GLY A 151 -4.43 13.83 -14.41
N CYS A 152 -4.65 13.65 -13.12
CA CYS A 152 -5.79 14.25 -12.40
C CYS A 152 -5.72 15.78 -12.40
N ARG A 153 -6.88 16.44 -12.31
CA ARG A 153 -6.93 17.88 -12.07
C ARG A 153 -6.23 18.22 -10.76
N GLY A 154 -5.38 19.24 -10.77
CA GLY A 154 -4.58 19.60 -9.60
C GLY A 154 -3.31 18.76 -9.43
N ALA A 155 -2.92 17.94 -10.41
CA ALA A 155 -1.69 17.15 -10.34
C ALA A 155 -0.43 18.02 -10.09
N ASP A 156 -0.39 19.25 -10.62
CA ASP A 156 0.75 20.14 -10.41
C ASP A 156 0.83 20.62 -8.95
N GLN A 157 -0.31 20.97 -8.33
CA GLN A 157 -0.34 21.28 -6.89
C GLN A 157 0.06 20.09 -6.03
N VAL A 158 -0.35 18.87 -6.43
CA VAL A 158 0.08 17.64 -5.76
C VAL A 158 1.59 17.46 -5.93
N ALA A 159 2.16 17.71 -7.09
CA ALA A 159 3.61 17.62 -7.33
C ALA A 159 4.40 18.59 -6.45
N GLU A 160 3.94 19.84 -6.31
CA GLU A 160 4.55 20.84 -5.43
C GLU A 160 4.48 20.44 -3.95
N ALA A 161 3.31 19.99 -3.49
CA ALA A 161 3.12 19.53 -2.11
C ALA A 161 3.96 18.28 -1.81
N SER A 162 4.05 17.36 -2.78
CA SER A 162 4.87 16.16 -2.69
C SER A 162 6.36 16.47 -2.67
N ALA A 163 6.80 17.46 -3.46
CA ALA A 163 8.18 17.94 -3.43
C ALA A 163 8.55 18.48 -2.04
N ALA A 164 7.68 19.29 -1.42
CA ALA A 164 7.87 19.77 -0.06
C ALA A 164 7.90 18.63 0.97
N LEU A 165 7.06 17.60 0.79
CA LEU A 165 7.07 16.42 1.65
C LEU A 165 8.36 15.61 1.48
N LEU A 166 8.82 15.37 0.25
CA LEU A 166 10.10 14.70 -0.01
C LEU A 166 11.26 15.43 0.70
N GLU A 167 11.33 16.75 0.57
CA GLU A 167 12.36 17.55 1.27
C GLU A 167 12.25 17.41 2.79
N SER A 168 11.04 17.37 3.34
CA SER A 168 10.83 17.23 4.79
C SER A 168 11.24 15.86 5.36
N LEU A 169 11.31 14.83 4.50
CA LEU A 169 11.76 13.48 4.85
C LEU A 169 13.25 13.26 4.59
N ARG A 170 13.92 14.23 3.95
CA ARG A 170 15.34 14.15 3.60
C ARG A 170 16.20 14.09 4.86
N THR A 171 17.11 13.15 4.88
CA THR A 171 18.09 12.95 5.95
C THR A 171 19.39 13.72 5.68
N GLY A 172 20.27 13.79 6.66
CA GLY A 172 21.61 14.35 6.47
C GLY A 172 22.46 13.61 5.43
N ALA A 173 22.16 12.33 5.16
CA ALA A 173 22.79 11.57 4.08
C ALA A 173 22.24 11.94 2.69
N GLY A 174 21.16 12.72 2.61
CA GLY A 174 20.52 13.15 1.37
C GLY A 174 19.56 12.14 0.76
N THR A 175 19.25 11.05 1.47
CA THR A 175 18.19 10.07 1.18
C THR A 175 16.99 10.34 2.09
N LEU A 176 15.90 9.56 1.91
CA LEU A 176 14.67 9.77 2.65
C LEU A 176 14.55 8.81 3.83
N ALA A 177 14.12 9.33 4.97
CA ALA A 177 13.61 8.51 6.06
C ALA A 177 12.16 8.12 5.78
N TYR A 178 11.77 6.90 6.18
CA TYR A 178 10.36 6.49 6.15
C TYR A 178 9.52 7.31 7.14
N ARG A 179 10.11 7.68 8.28
CA ARG A 179 9.52 8.53 9.32
C ARG A 179 10.54 9.57 9.78
N ARG A 180 10.15 10.83 9.88
CA ARG A 180 11.03 11.90 10.38
C ARG A 180 11.61 11.63 11.77
N ARG A 181 10.83 10.94 12.61
CA ARG A 181 11.25 10.57 13.97
C ARG A 181 12.28 9.43 14.01
N GLN A 182 12.56 8.79 12.87
CA GLN A 182 13.49 7.67 12.75
C GLN A 182 14.49 7.91 11.61
N PRO A 183 15.24 9.02 11.62
CA PRO A 183 16.13 9.39 10.51
C PRO A 183 17.31 8.44 10.34
N GLY A 184 17.67 7.66 11.35
CA GLY A 184 18.74 6.66 11.31
C GLY A 184 18.32 5.31 10.73
N VAL A 185 17.04 5.09 10.45
CA VAL A 185 16.55 3.81 9.91
C VAL A 185 16.07 3.99 8.48
N ARG A 186 16.49 3.10 7.60
CA ARG A 186 15.96 2.96 6.24
C ARG A 186 15.04 1.75 6.19
N TYR A 187 13.87 1.94 5.60
CA TYR A 187 12.93 0.85 5.33
C TYR A 187 12.80 0.67 3.82
N VAL A 188 12.74 -0.58 3.38
CA VAL A 188 12.56 -0.93 1.96
C VAL A 188 11.27 -0.33 1.37
N ASP A 189 10.24 -0.15 2.22
CA ASP A 189 9.00 0.52 1.86
C ASP A 189 9.24 1.91 1.26
N ALA A 190 10.20 2.68 1.81
CA ALA A 190 10.51 4.01 1.32
C ALA A 190 10.92 4.01 -0.16
N ILE A 191 11.56 2.96 -0.67
CA ILE A 191 11.94 2.85 -2.08
C ILE A 191 10.69 2.80 -2.95
N GLY A 192 9.79 1.85 -2.70
CA GLY A 192 8.57 1.69 -3.49
C GLY A 192 7.58 2.84 -3.33
N LEU A 193 7.59 3.53 -2.20
CA LEU A 193 6.67 4.64 -1.93
C LEU A 193 7.17 5.97 -2.47
N SER A 194 8.49 6.22 -2.48
CA SER A 194 9.05 7.53 -2.81
C SER A 194 9.74 7.62 -4.17
N CYS A 195 10.44 6.57 -4.63
CA CYS A 195 11.19 6.65 -5.88
C CYS A 195 10.30 6.88 -7.11
N PRO A 196 9.12 6.23 -7.25
CA PRO A 196 8.21 6.52 -8.36
C PRO A 196 7.78 7.98 -8.39
N LEU A 197 7.40 8.53 -7.23
CA LEU A 197 6.99 9.92 -7.14
C LEU A 197 8.14 10.89 -7.43
N ALA A 198 9.34 10.63 -6.90
CA ALA A 198 10.49 11.47 -7.12
C ALA A 198 10.85 11.51 -8.63
N ALA A 199 10.82 10.36 -9.32
CA ALA A 199 11.01 10.28 -10.76
C ALA A 199 9.95 11.08 -11.52
N ALA A 200 8.67 10.95 -11.14
CA ALA A 200 7.57 11.71 -11.76
C ALA A 200 7.69 13.21 -11.50
N CYS A 201 8.13 13.65 -10.32
CA CYS A 201 8.40 15.04 -10.01
C CYS A 201 9.57 15.57 -10.87
N ALA A 202 10.65 14.80 -11.05
CA ALA A 202 11.76 15.18 -11.93
C ALA A 202 11.28 15.40 -13.36
N ALA A 203 10.50 14.47 -13.91
CA ALA A 203 9.96 14.57 -15.27
C ALA A 203 9.03 15.77 -15.46
N ARG A 204 8.18 16.10 -14.48
CA ARG A 204 7.24 17.22 -14.58
C ARG A 204 7.90 18.60 -14.37
N THR A 205 8.83 18.69 -13.43
CA THR A 205 9.43 19.97 -13.04
C THR A 205 10.72 20.29 -13.79
N GLY A 206 11.32 19.31 -14.48
CA GLY A 206 12.66 19.42 -15.07
C GLY A 206 13.80 19.47 -14.05
N LYS A 207 13.51 19.28 -12.76
CA LYS A 207 14.51 19.33 -11.68
C LYS A 207 15.17 17.97 -11.48
N GLY A 208 16.38 17.81 -12.01
CA GLY A 208 17.16 16.58 -11.92
C GLY A 208 17.49 16.13 -10.47
N GLU A 209 17.37 17.03 -9.51
CA GLU A 209 17.58 16.72 -8.09
C GLU A 209 16.65 15.61 -7.55
N TYR A 210 15.40 15.53 -8.02
CA TYR A 210 14.47 14.48 -7.64
C TYR A 210 14.82 13.12 -8.26
N TRP A 211 15.32 13.14 -9.50
CA TRP A 211 15.86 11.93 -10.10
C TRP A 211 17.05 11.39 -9.31
N ASN A 212 18.01 12.28 -9.03
CA ASN A 212 19.19 11.94 -8.24
C ASN A 212 18.83 11.42 -6.85
N LEU A 213 17.77 11.99 -6.22
CA LEU A 213 17.26 11.51 -4.96
C LEU A 213 16.77 10.07 -5.06
N ALA A 214 15.99 9.75 -6.09
CA ALA A 214 15.43 8.41 -6.28
C ALA A 214 16.54 7.38 -6.55
N VAL A 215 17.52 7.69 -7.39
CA VAL A 215 18.67 6.83 -7.65
C VAL A 215 19.47 6.60 -6.37
N LYS A 216 19.81 7.67 -5.67
CA LYS A 216 20.57 7.60 -4.42
C LYS A 216 19.85 6.80 -3.34
N GLN A 217 18.52 6.86 -3.30
CA GLN A 217 17.71 6.08 -2.37
C GLN A 217 17.89 4.56 -2.59
N VAL A 218 17.97 4.13 -3.85
CA VAL A 218 18.21 2.73 -4.20
C VAL A 218 19.65 2.35 -3.91
N GLU A 219 20.63 3.15 -4.36
CA GLU A 219 22.06 2.89 -4.15
C GLU A 219 22.42 2.79 -2.65
N GLU A 220 21.86 3.67 -1.81
CA GLU A 220 22.06 3.60 -0.37
C GLU A 220 21.51 2.30 0.21
N TYR A 221 20.44 1.74 -0.37
CA TYR A 221 19.83 0.51 0.13
C TYR A 221 20.59 -0.76 -0.27
N ASP A 222 21.58 -0.68 -1.17
CA ASP A 222 22.40 -1.83 -1.56
C ASP A 222 23.11 -2.48 -0.36
N MET A 223 23.46 -1.68 0.65
CA MET A 223 24.05 -2.19 1.91
C MET A 223 23.07 -3.06 2.73
N ALA A 224 21.77 -2.93 2.48
CA ALA A 224 20.72 -3.67 3.17
C ALA A 224 20.32 -4.98 2.43
N LEU A 225 21.00 -5.31 1.33
CA LEU A 225 20.78 -6.55 0.61
C LEU A 225 21.44 -7.73 1.33
N LEU A 226 20.82 -8.90 1.24
CA LEU A 226 21.44 -10.14 1.71
C LEU A 226 22.70 -10.43 0.91
N PRO A 227 23.86 -10.63 1.52
CA PRO A 227 25.11 -10.88 0.81
C PRO A 227 24.99 -12.02 -0.20
N GLY A 228 25.40 -11.73 -1.44
CA GLY A 228 25.32 -12.69 -2.55
C GLY A 228 23.92 -12.86 -3.17
N SER A 229 22.97 -12.01 -2.82
CA SER A 229 21.61 -12.02 -3.38
C SER A 229 21.09 -10.60 -3.61
N SER A 230 19.92 -10.49 -4.28
CA SER A 230 19.20 -9.23 -4.44
C SER A 230 18.01 -9.10 -3.46
N PHE A 231 17.99 -9.86 -2.39
CA PHE A 231 16.92 -9.79 -1.39
C PHE A 231 17.16 -8.66 -0.39
N PRO A 232 16.34 -7.61 -0.36
CA PRO A 232 16.47 -6.53 0.61
C PRO A 232 16.01 -6.98 2.00
N ALA A 233 16.69 -6.51 3.04
CA ALA A 233 16.16 -6.55 4.39
C ALA A 233 14.90 -5.68 4.47
N HIS A 234 14.02 -5.93 5.45
CA HIS A 234 12.87 -5.06 5.72
C HIS A 234 13.31 -3.63 6.07
N GLY A 235 14.35 -3.51 6.86
CA GLY A 235 14.95 -2.24 7.23
C GLY A 235 16.44 -2.36 7.46
N PHE A 236 17.10 -1.22 7.62
CA PHE A 236 18.53 -1.13 7.91
C PHE A 236 18.80 0.02 8.87
N GLU A 237 19.53 -0.29 9.93
CA GLU A 237 19.96 0.72 10.91
C GLU A 237 21.30 1.29 10.44
N MET A 238 21.31 2.59 10.12
CA MET A 238 22.43 3.24 9.42
C MET A 238 23.65 3.45 10.30
N GLU A 239 23.45 3.80 11.57
CA GLU A 239 24.54 4.16 12.48
C GLU A 239 25.36 2.93 12.86
N ARG A 240 24.68 1.82 13.14
CA ARG A 240 25.30 0.57 13.57
C ARG A 240 25.59 -0.42 12.44
N GLY A 241 25.04 -0.13 11.25
CA GLY A 241 25.34 -0.90 10.04
C GLY A 241 24.76 -2.32 10.04
N TYR A 242 23.55 -2.54 10.57
CA TYR A 242 22.95 -3.87 10.57
C TYR A 242 21.52 -3.90 10.03
N PRO A 243 21.13 -5.03 9.40
CA PRO A 243 19.77 -5.20 8.86
C PRO A 243 18.74 -5.40 9.98
N LEU A 244 17.54 -4.91 9.73
CA LEU A 244 16.37 -5.04 10.59
C LEU A 244 15.31 -5.91 9.91
N GLY A 245 14.72 -6.84 10.66
CA GLY A 245 13.67 -7.72 10.18
C GLY A 245 14.18 -8.82 9.23
N LEU A 246 13.29 -9.33 8.37
CA LEU A 246 13.55 -10.47 7.51
C LEU A 246 13.91 -10.03 6.08
N TYR A 247 14.74 -10.83 5.39
CA TYR A 247 15.06 -10.65 3.98
C TYR A 247 14.01 -11.24 3.04
N ASP A 248 13.19 -12.18 3.51
CA ASP A 248 12.18 -12.90 2.74
C ASP A 248 10.77 -12.31 2.85
N TRP A 249 10.66 -11.09 3.35
CA TRP A 249 9.38 -10.40 3.45
C TRP A 249 8.86 -9.97 2.07
N SER A 250 7.92 -10.74 1.51
CA SER A 250 7.43 -10.61 0.14
C SER A 250 6.88 -9.22 -0.21
N ARG A 251 6.25 -8.51 0.75
CA ARG A 251 5.81 -7.13 0.53
C ARG A 251 7.00 -6.17 0.36
N GLY A 252 8.06 -6.35 1.12
CA GLY A 252 9.31 -5.60 0.97
C GLY A 252 9.96 -5.80 -0.39
N LEU A 253 10.00 -7.05 -0.87
CA LEU A 253 10.43 -7.35 -2.24
C LEU A 253 9.58 -6.63 -3.28
N GLY A 254 8.25 -6.58 -3.06
CA GLY A 254 7.33 -5.84 -3.94
C GLY A 254 7.63 -4.35 -3.97
N TRP A 255 7.92 -3.73 -2.83
CA TRP A 255 8.31 -2.31 -2.75
C TRP A 255 9.63 -2.03 -3.44
N TYR A 256 10.63 -2.88 -3.21
CA TYR A 256 11.94 -2.76 -3.86
C TYR A 256 11.81 -2.87 -5.39
N ALA A 257 11.12 -3.90 -5.85
CA ALA A 257 10.89 -4.12 -7.29
C ALA A 257 10.10 -2.96 -7.93
N LEU A 258 9.07 -2.41 -7.25
CA LEU A 258 8.31 -1.29 -7.75
C LEU A 258 9.20 -0.05 -7.95
N GLY A 259 10.02 0.29 -6.95
CA GLY A 259 10.95 1.40 -7.05
C GLY A 259 11.94 1.26 -8.20
N LEU A 260 12.53 0.07 -8.36
CA LEU A 260 13.46 -0.23 -9.47
C LEU A 260 12.77 -0.15 -10.84
N CYS A 261 11.59 -0.75 -10.98
CA CYS A 261 10.85 -0.76 -12.24
C CYS A 261 10.47 0.65 -12.71
N GLU A 262 10.04 1.51 -11.79
CA GLU A 262 9.66 2.88 -12.14
C GLU A 262 10.89 3.76 -12.43
N LEU A 263 12.05 3.48 -11.85
CA LEU A 263 13.30 4.16 -12.23
C LEU A 263 13.84 3.69 -13.58
N TYR A 264 13.57 2.45 -13.97
CA TYR A 264 13.99 1.91 -15.27
C TYR A 264 13.09 2.39 -16.43
N ARG A 265 11.83 2.73 -16.15
CA ARG A 265 10.82 3.16 -17.11
C ARG A 265 11.12 4.55 -17.68
#